data_254d4ae87ad6d90d2a3749373e44c5b3
#
_entry.id   254d4ae87ad6d90d2a3749373e44c5b3
#
_cell.length_a   1.000
_cell.length_b   1.000
_cell.length_c   1.000
_cell.angle_alpha   90.00
_cell.angle_beta   90.00
_cell.angle_gamma   90.00
#
_symmetry.space_group_name_H-M   'P 1'
#
loop_
_entity.id
_entity.type
_entity.pdbx_description
1 polymer ?
#
loop_
_entity_poly.entity_id
_entity_poly.type
_entity_poly.pdbx_seq_one_letter_code
_entity_poly.pdbx_strand_id
1 'polypeptide(L)'
;MELFQLGSINYISILSYIINFAISITVFVLFIKAYLRLSKYNEISILKRGNAALSWALSGIGIGFAINIAIISFTSKGFLDMLIKIVISCFVQLLIYLKIPNLSSYMQEEIRENNNIAIGIASGGIFVVIGIINGASFHI
;
A
#
# COMPACT_ATOMS: atom_id res chain seq x y z
N MET A 1 -4.98 -38.92 24.72
CA MET A 1 -5.44 -37.79 25.51
C MET A 1 -5.17 -36.43 24.85
N GLU A 2 -4.85 -36.40 23.56
CA GLU A 2 -4.54 -35.17 22.78
C GLU A 2 -5.64 -34.73 21.80
N LEU A 3 -6.76 -35.41 21.73
CA LEU A 3 -7.85 -35.14 20.80
C LEU A 3 -8.89 -34.12 21.32
N PHE A 4 -8.73 -33.63 22.53
CA PHE A 4 -9.69 -32.68 23.17
C PHE A 4 -9.27 -31.23 23.16
N GLN A 5 -8.13 -30.86 22.55
CA GLN A 5 -7.68 -29.45 22.45
C GLN A 5 -8.13 -28.74 21.17
N LEU A 6 -8.88 -29.38 20.30
CA LEU A 6 -9.43 -28.76 19.07
C LEU A 6 -10.73 -27.95 19.29
N GLY A 7 -11.18 -27.78 20.51
CA GLY A 7 -12.54 -27.27 20.83
C GLY A 7 -12.67 -25.86 21.43
N SER A 8 -11.59 -25.12 21.68
CA SER A 8 -11.72 -23.72 22.10
C SER A 8 -11.29 -22.80 20.96
N ILE A 9 -12.18 -22.60 20.00
CA ILE A 9 -12.08 -21.43 19.11
C ILE A 9 -11.97 -20.22 20.02
N ASN A 10 -10.79 -19.61 20.05
CA ASN A 10 -10.57 -18.44 20.89
C ASN A 10 -11.30 -17.25 20.26
N TYR A 11 -12.53 -16.97 20.70
CA TYR A 11 -13.35 -15.87 20.21
C TYR A 11 -12.61 -14.53 20.23
N ILE A 12 -11.68 -14.34 21.18
CA ILE A 12 -10.84 -13.16 21.26
C ILE A 12 -9.91 -13.06 20.05
N SER A 13 -9.33 -14.17 19.61
CA SER A 13 -8.45 -14.19 18.42
C SER A 13 -9.23 -13.89 17.15
N ILE A 14 -10.45 -14.41 17.00
CA ILE A 14 -11.32 -14.13 15.86
C ILE A 14 -11.71 -12.65 15.85
N LEU A 15 -12.13 -12.12 17.00
CA LEU A 15 -12.49 -10.71 17.11
C LEU A 15 -11.30 -9.79 16.78
N SER A 16 -10.12 -10.11 17.29
CA SER A 16 -8.89 -9.37 16.98
C SER A 16 -8.55 -9.42 15.48
N TYR A 17 -8.72 -10.57 14.84
CA TYR A 17 -8.55 -10.71 13.39
C TYR A 17 -9.50 -9.78 12.63
N ILE A 18 -10.79 -9.81 12.95
CA ILE A 18 -11.81 -8.99 12.27
C ILE A 18 -11.50 -7.50 12.42
N ILE A 19 -11.14 -7.07 13.63
CA ILE A 19 -10.80 -5.67 13.91
C ILE A 19 -9.56 -5.25 13.12
N ASN A 20 -8.48 -6.04 13.16
CA ASN A 20 -7.25 -5.73 12.45
C ASN A 20 -7.47 -5.69 10.93
N PHE A 21 -8.25 -6.62 10.39
CA PHE A 21 -8.59 -6.65 8.98
C PHE A 21 -9.41 -5.42 8.56
N ALA A 22 -10.44 -5.06 9.33
CA ALA A 22 -11.27 -3.89 9.06
C ALA A 22 -10.46 -2.58 9.08
N ILE A 23 -9.54 -2.44 10.04
CA ILE A 23 -8.65 -1.27 10.14
C ILE A 23 -7.69 -1.24 8.96
N SER A 24 -7.05 -2.35 8.62
CA SER A 24 -6.11 -2.43 7.51
C SER A 24 -6.76 -2.05 6.18
N ILE A 25 -7.96 -2.55 5.90
CA ILE A 25 -8.75 -2.18 4.71
C ILE A 25 -9.10 -0.69 4.73
N THR A 26 -9.55 -0.18 5.86
CA THR A 26 -9.93 1.24 5.99
C THR A 26 -8.74 2.15 5.71
N VAL A 27 -7.60 1.86 6.33
CA VAL A 27 -6.37 2.64 6.11
C VAL A 27 -5.91 2.52 4.66
N PHE A 28 -5.97 1.33 4.07
CA PHE A 28 -5.63 1.12 2.66
C PHE A 28 -6.48 1.99 1.72
N VAL A 29 -7.80 1.98 1.91
CA VAL A 29 -8.71 2.78 1.09
C VAL A 29 -8.47 4.28 1.28
N LEU A 30 -8.24 4.73 2.52
CA LEU A 30 -7.92 6.13 2.80
C LEU A 30 -6.60 6.55 2.15
N PHE A 31 -5.58 5.70 2.18
CA PHE A 31 -4.30 5.95 1.53
C PHE A 31 -4.45 6.12 0.02
N ILE A 32 -5.14 5.20 -0.66
CA ILE A 32 -5.36 5.30 -2.11
C ILE A 32 -6.15 6.56 -2.46
N LYS A 33 -7.20 6.90 -1.69
CA LYS A 33 -7.96 8.14 -1.88
C LYS A 33 -7.09 9.38 -1.70
N ALA A 34 -6.25 9.40 -0.67
CA ALA A 34 -5.33 10.50 -0.40
C ALA A 34 -4.31 10.65 -1.54
N TYR A 35 -3.72 9.55 -1.99
CA TYR A 35 -2.79 9.55 -3.13
C TYR A 35 -3.45 10.12 -4.39
N LEU A 36 -4.62 9.62 -4.78
CA LEU A 36 -5.34 10.06 -5.98
C LEU A 36 -5.76 11.53 -5.90
N ARG A 37 -6.06 12.03 -4.68
CA ARG A 37 -6.47 13.43 -4.47
C ARG A 37 -5.28 14.40 -4.48
N LEU A 38 -4.13 13.95 -3.99
CA LEU A 38 -2.91 14.75 -3.90
C LEU A 38 -2.04 14.65 -5.15
N SER A 39 -2.27 13.66 -6.01
CA SER A 39 -1.62 13.56 -7.31
C SER A 39 -1.92 14.81 -8.16
N LYS A 40 -0.91 15.32 -8.84
CA LYS A 40 -1.06 16.46 -9.75
C LYS A 40 -1.90 16.13 -11.00
N TYR A 41 -2.09 14.85 -11.29
CA TYR A 41 -2.75 14.37 -12.49
C TYR A 41 -4.13 13.81 -12.16
N ASN A 42 -5.06 13.92 -13.11
CA ASN A 42 -6.36 13.25 -12.98
C ASN A 42 -6.22 11.78 -13.38
N GLU A 43 -5.60 11.00 -12.47
CA GLU A 43 -5.31 9.57 -12.69
C GLU A 43 -6.56 8.78 -13.07
N ILE A 44 -7.69 9.08 -12.45
CA ILE A 44 -8.97 8.40 -12.72
C ILE A 44 -9.42 8.63 -14.16
N SER A 45 -9.29 9.86 -14.67
CA SER A 45 -9.64 10.16 -16.05
C SER A 45 -8.75 9.43 -17.06
N ILE A 46 -7.45 9.33 -16.75
CA ILE A 46 -6.48 8.62 -17.60
C ILE A 46 -6.77 7.12 -17.60
N LEU A 47 -7.09 6.52 -16.44
CA LEU A 47 -7.48 5.12 -16.33
C LEU A 47 -8.75 4.80 -17.12
N LYS A 48 -9.76 5.67 -17.06
CA LYS A 48 -11.01 5.49 -17.82
C LYS A 48 -10.80 5.47 -19.34
N ARG A 49 -9.70 6.04 -19.82
CA ARG A 49 -9.29 5.98 -21.23
C ARG A 49 -8.53 4.70 -21.59
N GLY A 50 -8.37 3.75 -20.65
CA GLY A 50 -7.74 2.46 -20.89
C GLY A 50 -6.21 2.49 -20.84
N ASN A 51 -5.60 3.42 -20.09
CA ASN A 51 -4.16 3.50 -19.98
C ASN A 51 -3.61 2.34 -19.12
N ALA A 52 -3.03 1.33 -19.79
CA ALA A 52 -2.48 0.15 -19.14
C ALA A 52 -1.19 0.45 -18.37
N ALA A 53 -0.35 1.36 -18.86
CA ALA A 53 0.89 1.74 -18.18
C ALA A 53 0.60 2.36 -16.79
N LEU A 54 -0.38 3.27 -16.74
CA LEU A 54 -0.81 3.87 -15.47
C LEU A 54 -1.44 2.83 -14.56
N SER A 55 -2.21 1.87 -15.10
CA SER A 55 -2.79 0.78 -14.31
C SER A 55 -1.71 -0.04 -13.59
N TRP A 56 -0.62 -0.38 -14.27
CA TRP A 56 0.52 -1.08 -13.66
C TRP A 56 1.21 -0.26 -12.58
N ALA A 57 1.45 1.03 -12.85
CA ALA A 57 2.07 1.91 -11.86
C ALA A 57 1.21 2.04 -10.58
N LEU A 58 -0.10 2.27 -10.73
CA LEU A 58 -1.03 2.37 -9.61
C LEU A 58 -1.20 1.05 -8.85
N SER A 59 -1.19 -0.08 -9.57
CA SER A 59 -1.19 -1.40 -8.94
C SER A 59 0.03 -1.58 -8.04
N GLY A 60 1.21 -1.15 -8.47
CA GLY A 60 2.42 -1.16 -7.66
C GLY A 60 2.31 -0.31 -6.39
N ILE A 61 1.70 0.86 -6.49
CA ILE A 61 1.41 1.72 -5.33
C ILE A 61 0.51 0.98 -4.32
N GLY A 62 -0.57 0.37 -4.80
CA GLY A 62 -1.49 -0.38 -3.95
C GLY A 62 -0.85 -1.60 -3.30
N ILE A 63 -0.15 -2.43 -4.09
CA ILE A 63 0.54 -3.63 -3.60
C ILE A 63 1.63 -3.25 -2.60
N GLY A 64 2.45 -2.24 -2.90
CA GLY A 64 3.51 -1.79 -2.00
C GLY A 64 2.96 -1.33 -0.65
N PHE A 65 1.85 -0.60 -0.65
CA PHE A 65 1.23 -0.18 0.61
C PHE A 65 0.56 -1.32 1.37
N ALA A 66 -0.08 -2.26 0.67
CA ALA A 66 -0.65 -3.46 1.29
C ALA A 66 0.42 -4.33 1.99
N ILE A 67 1.57 -4.54 1.32
CA ILE A 67 2.71 -5.26 1.91
C ILE A 67 3.26 -4.51 3.12
N ASN A 68 3.37 -3.19 3.05
CA ASN A 68 3.79 -2.35 4.17
C ASN A 68 2.88 -2.54 5.40
N ILE A 69 1.55 -2.46 5.23
CA ILE A 69 0.59 -2.72 6.31
C ILE A 69 0.78 -4.13 6.88
N ALA A 70 0.95 -5.14 6.01
CA ALA A 70 1.15 -6.51 6.44
C ALA A 70 2.39 -6.67 7.32
N ILE A 71 3.54 -6.13 6.89
CA ILE A 71 4.79 -6.18 7.67
C ILE A 71 4.61 -5.51 9.03
N ILE A 72 4.02 -4.32 9.08
CA ILE A 72 3.76 -3.60 10.32
C ILE A 72 2.84 -4.42 11.24
N SER A 73 1.78 -5.01 10.71
CA SER A 73 0.85 -5.83 11.49
C SER A 73 1.53 -7.04 12.11
N PHE A 74 2.47 -7.69 11.40
CA PHE A 74 3.22 -8.83 11.92
C PHE A 74 4.30 -8.46 12.94
N THR A 75 4.88 -7.26 12.82
CA THR A 75 6.01 -6.84 13.66
C THR A 75 5.60 -6.00 14.87
N SER A 76 4.33 -5.63 14.96
CA SER A 76 3.82 -4.80 16.06
C SER A 76 3.58 -5.59 17.34
N LYS A 77 3.98 -5.00 18.47
CA LYS A 77 3.84 -5.62 19.80
C LYS A 77 2.44 -5.51 20.41
N GLY A 78 1.55 -4.78 19.73
CA GLY A 78 0.17 -4.58 20.18
C GLY A 78 -0.57 -3.60 19.29
N PHE A 79 -1.85 -3.43 19.56
CA PHE A 79 -2.76 -2.64 18.74
C PHE A 79 -2.33 -1.15 18.59
N LEU A 80 -1.98 -0.50 19.71
CA LEU A 80 -1.54 0.91 19.69
C LEU A 80 -0.22 1.09 18.93
N ASP A 81 0.74 0.17 19.13
CA ASP A 81 2.01 0.17 18.41
C ASP A 81 1.78 0.04 16.90
N MET A 82 0.89 -0.87 16.50
CA MET A 82 0.49 -1.05 15.10
C MET A 82 -0.10 0.24 14.51
N LEU A 83 -1.05 0.87 15.20
CA LEU A 83 -1.69 2.10 14.71
C LEU A 83 -0.69 3.24 14.52
N ILE A 84 0.18 3.47 15.49
CA ILE A 84 1.21 4.53 15.42
C ILE A 84 2.14 4.28 14.22
N LYS A 85 2.64 3.06 14.08
CA LYS A 85 3.52 2.67 12.96
C LYS A 85 2.83 2.84 11.61
N ILE A 86 1.57 2.41 11.49
CA ILE A 86 0.79 2.57 10.25
C ILE A 86 0.63 4.05 9.89
N VAL A 87 0.30 4.92 10.84
CA VAL A 87 0.11 6.36 10.58
C VAL A 87 1.42 7.00 10.10
N ILE A 88 2.53 6.73 10.79
CA ILE A 88 3.85 7.25 10.40
C ILE A 88 4.23 6.73 9.01
N SER A 89 4.09 5.43 8.80
CA SER A 89 4.42 4.76 7.54
C SER A 89 3.57 5.28 6.38
N CYS A 90 2.28 5.47 6.60
CA CYS A 90 1.35 6.04 5.62
C CYS A 90 1.82 7.42 5.16
N PHE A 91 2.17 8.28 6.10
CA PHE A 91 2.64 9.64 5.80
C PHE A 91 3.94 9.62 4.99
N VAL A 92 4.94 8.85 5.43
CA VAL A 92 6.23 8.72 4.75
C VAL A 92 6.05 8.17 3.34
N GLN A 93 5.28 7.09 3.20
CA GLN A 93 5.08 6.43 1.91
C GLN A 93 4.30 7.32 0.93
N LEU A 94 3.31 8.05 1.42
CA LEU A 94 2.56 9.01 0.61
C LEU A 94 3.46 10.12 0.08
N LEU A 95 4.33 10.70 0.93
CA LEU A 95 5.29 11.71 0.51
C LEU A 95 6.23 11.18 -0.58
N ILE A 96 6.77 9.98 -0.40
CA ILE A 96 7.67 9.36 -1.37
C ILE A 96 6.94 9.12 -2.69
N TYR A 97 5.75 8.53 -2.64
CA TYR A 97 4.97 8.23 -3.85
C TYR A 97 4.53 9.47 -4.63
N LEU A 98 4.30 10.59 -3.95
CA LEU A 98 4.01 11.86 -4.60
C LEU A 98 5.27 12.55 -5.17
N LYS A 99 6.44 12.29 -4.59
CA LYS A 99 7.69 12.92 -5.01
C LYS A 99 8.39 12.20 -6.16
N ILE A 100 8.41 10.86 -6.16
CA ILE A 100 9.09 10.06 -7.20
C ILE A 100 8.59 10.39 -8.60
N PRO A 101 7.28 10.43 -8.87
CA PRO A 101 6.79 10.82 -10.18
C PRO A 101 7.24 12.21 -10.61
N ASN A 102 7.41 13.14 -9.68
CA ASN A 102 7.84 14.50 -10.00
C ASN A 102 9.34 14.61 -10.30
N LEU A 103 10.13 13.55 -10.04
CA LEU A 103 11.57 13.54 -10.27
C LEU A 103 11.93 13.34 -11.75
N SER A 104 11.04 12.75 -12.55
CA SER A 104 11.28 12.47 -13.97
C SER A 104 10.05 12.83 -14.82
N SER A 105 10.12 13.97 -15.50
CA SER A 105 9.11 14.36 -16.49
C SER A 105 8.95 13.33 -17.59
N TYR A 106 10.05 12.70 -18.00
CA TYR A 106 10.07 11.63 -18.99
C TYR A 106 9.19 10.43 -18.58
N MET A 107 9.34 9.93 -17.36
CA MET A 107 8.50 8.80 -16.88
C MET A 107 7.01 9.18 -16.82
N GLN A 108 6.71 10.43 -16.50
CA GLN A 108 5.34 10.92 -16.46
C GLN A 108 4.68 10.91 -17.83
N GLU A 109 5.38 11.42 -18.82
CA GLU A 109 4.95 11.45 -20.22
C GLU A 109 4.77 10.03 -20.76
N GLU A 110 5.79 9.17 -20.58
CA GLU A 110 5.76 7.78 -21.05
C GLU A 110 4.57 6.99 -20.47
N ILE A 111 4.28 7.17 -19.18
CA ILE A 111 3.17 6.44 -18.54
C ILE A 111 1.82 7.01 -18.95
N ARG A 112 1.66 8.34 -18.91
CA ARG A 112 0.33 8.96 -19.01
C ARG A 112 -0.08 9.32 -20.42
N GLU A 113 0.86 9.71 -21.27
CA GLU A 113 0.59 10.14 -22.64
C GLU A 113 0.89 9.03 -23.63
N ASN A 114 2.06 8.39 -23.52
CA ASN A 114 2.50 7.38 -24.47
C ASN A 114 2.01 5.96 -24.12
N ASN A 115 1.40 5.77 -22.96
CA ASN A 115 0.92 4.45 -22.48
C ASN A 115 2.02 3.37 -22.53
N ASN A 116 3.26 3.72 -22.18
CA ASN A 116 4.39 2.82 -22.20
C ASN A 116 4.33 1.82 -21.04
N ILE A 117 3.83 0.63 -21.35
CA ILE A 117 3.60 -0.43 -20.35
C ILE A 117 4.89 -0.84 -19.64
N ALA A 118 6.02 -0.89 -20.35
CA ALA A 118 7.30 -1.26 -19.74
C ALA A 118 7.72 -0.28 -18.63
N ILE A 119 7.56 1.01 -18.88
CA ILE A 119 7.81 2.06 -17.87
C ILE A 119 6.78 1.99 -16.73
N GLY A 120 5.51 1.68 -17.05
CA GLY A 120 4.47 1.46 -16.06
C GLY A 120 4.79 0.31 -15.10
N ILE A 121 5.24 -0.83 -15.61
CA ILE A 121 5.66 -2.01 -14.83
C ILE A 121 6.90 -1.66 -13.98
N ALA A 122 7.91 -1.03 -14.57
CA ALA A 122 9.12 -0.63 -13.84
C ALA A 122 8.79 0.30 -12.67
N SER A 123 7.95 1.31 -12.91
CA SER A 123 7.48 2.23 -11.87
C SER A 123 6.70 1.51 -10.78
N GLY A 124 5.79 0.62 -11.16
CA GLY A 124 5.04 -0.22 -10.20
C GLY A 124 5.96 -1.06 -9.33
N GLY A 125 6.99 -1.68 -9.91
CA GLY A 125 8.01 -2.44 -9.18
C GLY A 125 8.76 -1.59 -8.16
N ILE A 126 9.15 -0.36 -8.53
CA ILE A 126 9.79 0.59 -7.60
C ILE A 126 8.87 0.89 -6.40
N PHE A 127 7.59 1.14 -6.65
CA PHE A 127 6.63 1.41 -5.58
C PHE A 127 6.44 0.23 -4.62
N VAL A 128 6.45 -1.01 -5.15
CA VAL A 128 6.42 -2.23 -4.31
C VAL A 128 7.66 -2.31 -3.42
N VAL A 129 8.85 -2.12 -3.99
CA VAL A 129 10.12 -2.14 -3.23
C VAL A 129 10.11 -1.09 -2.11
N ILE A 130 9.65 0.12 -2.39
CA ILE A 130 9.54 1.18 -1.38
C ILE A 130 8.59 0.76 -0.25
N GLY A 131 7.46 0.13 -0.56
CA GLY A 131 6.53 -0.37 0.44
C GLY A 131 7.16 -1.41 1.36
N ILE A 132 7.92 -2.35 0.80
CA ILE A 132 8.66 -3.37 1.56
C ILE A 132 9.68 -2.70 2.49
N ILE A 133 10.52 -1.81 1.96
CA ILE A 133 11.55 -1.11 2.74
C ILE A 133 10.91 -0.31 3.87
N ASN A 134 9.85 0.45 3.57
CA ASN A 134 9.17 1.27 4.57
C ASN A 134 8.59 0.42 5.71
N GLY A 135 7.91 -0.69 5.39
CA GLY A 135 7.39 -1.62 6.40
C GLY A 135 8.49 -2.27 7.23
N ALA A 136 9.56 -2.75 6.58
CA ALA A 136 10.68 -3.39 7.23
C ALA A 136 11.48 -2.44 8.14
N SER A 137 11.47 -1.14 7.87
CA SER A 137 12.17 -0.12 8.66
C SER A 137 11.65 0.02 10.10
N PHE A 138 10.47 -0.52 10.40
CA PHE A 138 9.93 -0.56 11.76
C PHE A 138 10.34 -1.81 12.56
N HIS A 139 11.14 -2.68 11.97
CA HIS A 139 11.64 -3.88 12.63
C HIS A 139 12.95 -3.57 13.37
N ILE A 140 12.82 -2.87 14.49
CA ILE A 140 13.94 -2.56 15.41
C ILE A 140 13.61 -3.10 16.79
#